data_14d6ec165e5f7f61a87cbab27fbcbb29
#
_entry.id   14d6ec165e5f7f61a87cbab27fbcbb29
#
_cell.length_a   1.000
_cell.length_b   1.000
_cell.length_c   1.000
_cell.angle_alpha   90.00
_cell.angle_beta   90.00
_cell.angle_gamma   90.00
#
_symmetry.space_group_name_H-M   'P 1'
#
loop_
_entity.id
_entity.type
_entity.pdbx_description
1 polymer ?
#
loop_
_entity_poly.entity_id
_entity_poly.type
_entity_poly.pdbx_seq_one_letter_code
_entity_poly.pdbx_strand_id
1 'polypeptide(L)'
;VTRPLDPGTLEQFRRPRRLDVLIPTRNRPAELAVTLSGLAGQEGVPGFGVVVSDQSDGEPAYAHPAAATMVRALRHRGHPVLLTRRLPRRGLAEHRAYLLSRSAADAVLCLDDDVWLEPGTLTRLVTALHELGCGFVGNAVHGLSYTDDVRPDAHRHYEEWPGRPEPERIRPGTPEWHRASIHSAANLLHVTEKLGPPAGAWRAYKVSWIGGCVLYDRAKLIDAGGFDFWARLPERHQGEDVAAQLAVLERHGGAGVLPSGAYHLESPTTVTERDVEAWEVVLSESTAEV
;
A
#
# COMPACT_ATOMS: atom_id res chain seq x y z
N VAL A 1 0.43 8.32 -29.79
CA VAL A 1 -0.87 7.71 -30.11
C VAL A 1 -1.15 6.66 -29.07
N THR A 2 -2.03 6.98 -28.11
CA THR A 2 -2.51 6.03 -27.08
C THR A 2 -3.25 4.91 -27.82
N ARG A 3 -2.67 3.71 -27.89
CA ARG A 3 -3.40 2.55 -28.39
C ARG A 3 -4.53 2.26 -27.41
N PRO A 4 -5.78 2.03 -27.89
CA PRO A 4 -6.85 1.59 -27.01
C PRO A 4 -6.44 0.30 -26.29
N LEU A 5 -6.88 0.17 -25.02
CA LEU A 5 -6.68 -1.06 -24.24
C LEU A 5 -7.25 -2.23 -25.05
N ASP A 6 -6.44 -3.30 -25.15
CA ASP A 6 -6.88 -4.56 -25.77
C ASP A 6 -8.15 -5.05 -25.05
N PRO A 7 -9.26 -5.27 -25.79
CA PRO A 7 -10.50 -5.77 -25.20
C PRO A 7 -10.35 -7.04 -24.37
N GLY A 8 -9.44 -7.95 -24.76
CA GLY A 8 -9.13 -9.15 -24.01
C GLY A 8 -8.52 -8.89 -22.63
N THR A 9 -7.66 -7.86 -22.53
CA THR A 9 -7.09 -7.42 -21.23
C THR A 9 -8.19 -6.88 -20.30
N LEU A 10 -9.13 -6.08 -20.83
CA LEU A 10 -10.26 -5.57 -20.05
C LEU A 10 -11.20 -6.67 -19.58
N GLU A 11 -11.44 -7.68 -20.41
CA GLU A 11 -12.29 -8.81 -20.05
C GLU A 11 -11.64 -9.70 -18.97
N GLN A 12 -10.35 -9.97 -19.08
CA GLN A 12 -9.60 -10.67 -18.04
C GLN A 12 -9.63 -9.91 -16.72
N PHE A 13 -9.61 -8.56 -16.75
CA PHE A 13 -9.69 -7.72 -15.56
C PHE A 13 -11.08 -7.71 -14.90
N ARG A 14 -12.13 -8.01 -15.62
CA ARG A 14 -13.52 -8.07 -15.11
C ARG A 14 -13.87 -9.40 -14.43
N ARG A 15 -13.03 -10.44 -14.55
CA ARG A 15 -13.27 -11.73 -13.86
C ARG A 15 -13.04 -11.56 -12.37
N PRO A 16 -13.89 -12.15 -11.50
CA PRO A 16 -13.67 -12.11 -10.05
C PRO A 16 -12.27 -12.62 -9.70
N ARG A 17 -11.52 -11.84 -8.94
CA ARG A 17 -10.21 -12.17 -8.43
C ARG A 17 -10.16 -11.92 -6.94
N ARG A 18 -9.30 -12.67 -6.25
CA ARG A 18 -9.12 -12.48 -4.82
C ARG A 18 -8.25 -11.27 -4.50
N LEU A 19 -7.33 -10.90 -5.38
CA LEU A 19 -6.35 -9.82 -5.14
C LEU A 19 -6.08 -8.99 -6.40
N ASP A 20 -6.09 -7.68 -6.25
CA ASP A 20 -5.52 -6.73 -7.21
C ASP A 20 -4.46 -5.84 -6.50
N VAL A 21 -3.34 -5.59 -7.18
CA VAL A 21 -2.30 -4.65 -6.74
C VAL A 21 -2.51 -3.33 -7.46
N LEU A 22 -2.63 -2.25 -6.70
CA LEU A 22 -2.94 -0.90 -7.16
C LEU A 22 -1.71 -0.01 -7.02
N ILE A 23 -1.14 0.44 -8.14
CA ILE A 23 0.11 1.19 -8.18
C ILE A 23 -0.13 2.57 -8.81
N PRO A 24 -0.12 3.66 -8.03
CA PRO A 24 0.01 5.00 -8.57
C PRO A 24 1.46 5.24 -8.99
N THR A 25 1.71 5.90 -10.13
CA THR A 25 3.06 6.27 -10.54
C THR A 25 3.08 7.64 -11.22
N ARG A 26 4.22 8.32 -11.11
CA ARG A 26 4.47 9.58 -11.79
C ARG A 26 5.97 9.82 -11.98
N ASN A 27 6.41 9.96 -13.24
CA ASN A 27 7.80 10.30 -13.61
C ASN A 27 8.87 9.34 -13.04
N ARG A 28 8.49 8.08 -12.72
CA ARG A 28 9.35 7.08 -12.07
C ARG A 28 9.39 5.76 -12.84
N PRO A 29 9.90 5.75 -14.10
CA PRO A 29 9.89 4.54 -14.91
C PRO A 29 10.85 3.44 -14.41
N ALA A 30 11.97 3.81 -13.78
CA ALA A 30 12.94 2.85 -13.25
C ALA A 30 12.41 2.20 -11.97
N GLU A 31 11.89 2.99 -11.05
CA GLU A 31 11.28 2.53 -9.80
C GLU A 31 10.11 1.60 -10.10
N LEU A 32 9.19 2.02 -10.97
CA LEU A 32 8.07 1.19 -11.41
C LEU A 32 8.55 -0.15 -11.97
N ALA A 33 9.62 -0.18 -12.75
CA ALA A 33 10.17 -1.43 -13.29
C ALA A 33 10.66 -2.37 -12.18
N VAL A 34 11.30 -1.83 -11.14
CA VAL A 34 11.78 -2.61 -9.98
C VAL A 34 10.60 -3.12 -9.16
N THR A 35 9.60 -2.28 -8.88
CA THR A 35 8.37 -2.71 -8.18
C THR A 35 7.65 -3.83 -8.93
N LEU A 36 7.47 -3.68 -10.25
CA LEU A 36 6.87 -4.72 -11.08
C LEU A 36 7.72 -6.01 -11.14
N SER A 37 9.06 -5.90 -11.02
CA SER A 37 9.94 -7.08 -10.96
C SER A 37 9.71 -7.89 -9.68
N GLY A 38 9.56 -7.21 -8.53
CA GLY A 38 9.20 -7.83 -7.26
C GLY A 38 7.86 -8.57 -7.34
N LEU A 39 6.86 -7.95 -7.99
CA LEU A 39 5.57 -8.60 -8.23
C LEU A 39 5.68 -9.81 -9.17
N ALA A 40 6.48 -9.72 -10.23
CA ALA A 40 6.72 -10.83 -11.13
C ALA A 40 7.46 -12.00 -10.46
N GLY A 41 8.20 -11.75 -9.37
CA GLY A 41 8.88 -12.74 -8.57
C GLY A 41 8.03 -13.40 -7.47
N GLN A 42 6.76 -13.00 -7.30
CA GLN A 42 5.92 -13.56 -6.23
C GLN A 42 5.58 -15.03 -6.47
N GLU A 43 5.58 -15.79 -5.36
CA GLU A 43 5.35 -17.23 -5.34
C GLU A 43 4.20 -17.59 -4.38
N GLY A 44 3.51 -18.69 -4.66
CA GLY A 44 2.48 -19.26 -3.78
C GLY A 44 1.15 -18.49 -3.74
N VAL A 45 1.03 -17.35 -4.43
CA VAL A 45 -0.22 -16.58 -4.53
C VAL A 45 -1.03 -17.10 -5.73
N PRO A 46 -2.32 -17.41 -5.57
CA PRO A 46 -3.22 -17.56 -6.72
C PRO A 46 -3.18 -16.29 -7.57
N GLY A 47 -3.39 -16.40 -8.87
CA GLY A 47 -3.26 -15.28 -9.81
C GLY A 47 -3.87 -13.98 -9.30
N PHE A 48 -3.10 -12.92 -9.29
CA PHE A 48 -3.50 -11.56 -8.92
C PHE A 48 -3.52 -10.65 -10.15
N GLY A 49 -4.29 -9.57 -10.09
CA GLY A 49 -4.26 -8.50 -11.09
C GLY A 49 -3.32 -7.37 -10.66
N VAL A 50 -2.83 -6.60 -11.62
CA VAL A 50 -2.06 -5.38 -11.38
C VAL A 50 -2.71 -4.22 -12.11
N VAL A 51 -3.03 -3.14 -11.40
CA VAL A 51 -3.53 -1.89 -11.97
C VAL A 51 -2.46 -0.83 -11.79
N VAL A 52 -1.89 -0.36 -12.88
CA VAL A 52 -0.97 0.78 -12.86
C VAL A 52 -1.70 1.99 -13.41
N SER A 53 -1.73 3.06 -12.65
CA SER A 53 -2.24 4.34 -13.10
C SER A 53 -1.13 5.38 -13.11
N ASP A 54 -0.91 6.00 -14.26
CA ASP A 54 0.17 6.94 -14.50
C ASP A 54 -0.32 8.38 -14.55
N GLN A 55 0.43 9.27 -13.90
CA GLN A 55 0.23 10.72 -13.91
C GLN A 55 1.50 11.47 -14.36
N SER A 56 2.38 10.82 -15.12
CA SER A 56 3.61 11.43 -15.65
C SER A 56 3.30 12.63 -16.56
N ASP A 57 4.17 13.61 -16.51
CA ASP A 57 4.05 14.85 -17.29
C ASP A 57 4.25 14.61 -18.78
N GLY A 58 5.12 13.67 -19.14
CA GLY A 58 5.45 13.27 -20.52
C GLY A 58 4.87 11.91 -20.90
N GLU A 59 5.76 11.05 -21.42
CA GLU A 59 5.43 9.67 -21.74
C GLU A 59 5.13 8.88 -20.45
N PRO A 60 4.14 7.98 -20.45
CA PRO A 60 3.83 7.18 -19.26
C PRO A 60 5.02 6.33 -18.81
N ALA A 61 5.24 6.25 -17.48
CA ALA A 61 6.33 5.47 -16.90
C ALA A 61 6.32 4.00 -17.34
N TYR A 62 5.14 3.41 -17.51
CA TYR A 62 4.99 2.03 -17.99
C TYR A 62 5.35 1.83 -19.48
N ALA A 63 5.54 2.89 -20.26
CA ALA A 63 6.00 2.81 -21.66
C ALA A 63 7.52 2.66 -21.76
N HIS A 64 8.26 3.01 -20.70
CA HIS A 64 9.70 2.82 -20.64
C HIS A 64 10.07 1.33 -20.86
N PRO A 65 11.10 1.00 -21.65
CA PRO A 65 11.41 -0.38 -22.02
C PRO A 65 11.53 -1.36 -20.85
N ALA A 66 12.12 -0.96 -19.72
CA ALA A 66 12.26 -1.79 -18.54
C ALA A 66 10.90 -2.12 -17.90
N ALA A 67 10.07 -1.10 -17.64
CA ALA A 67 8.73 -1.29 -17.07
C ALA A 67 7.82 -2.10 -18.02
N ALA A 68 7.82 -1.78 -19.32
CA ALA A 68 7.09 -2.52 -20.35
C ALA A 68 7.52 -4.00 -20.41
N THR A 69 8.80 -4.31 -20.16
CA THR A 69 9.29 -5.68 -20.10
C THR A 69 8.72 -6.42 -18.89
N MET A 70 8.66 -5.79 -17.71
CA MET A 70 8.08 -6.39 -16.52
C MET A 70 6.55 -6.59 -16.66
N VAL A 71 5.86 -5.67 -17.32
CA VAL A 71 4.44 -5.86 -17.68
C VAL A 71 4.25 -7.12 -18.56
N ARG A 72 5.11 -7.31 -19.54
CA ARG A 72 5.06 -8.54 -20.38
C ARG A 72 5.38 -9.80 -19.57
N ALA A 73 6.34 -9.74 -18.64
CA ALA A 73 6.69 -10.84 -17.75
C ALA A 73 5.49 -11.23 -16.85
N LEU A 74 4.83 -10.26 -16.23
CA LEU A 74 3.62 -10.49 -15.44
C LEU A 74 2.51 -11.15 -16.26
N ARG A 75 2.22 -10.63 -17.45
CA ARG A 75 1.21 -11.20 -18.35
C ARG A 75 1.56 -12.61 -18.79
N HIS A 76 2.84 -12.87 -19.10
CA HIS A 76 3.32 -14.21 -19.46
C HIS A 76 3.14 -15.22 -18.32
N ARG A 77 3.26 -14.76 -17.06
CA ARG A 77 3.01 -15.57 -15.85
C ARG A 77 1.52 -15.71 -15.50
N GLY A 78 0.63 -15.16 -16.32
CA GLY A 78 -0.82 -15.26 -16.15
C GLY A 78 -1.44 -14.17 -15.25
N HIS A 79 -0.68 -13.14 -14.88
CA HIS A 79 -1.19 -12.00 -14.13
C HIS A 79 -1.71 -10.92 -15.08
N PRO A 80 -3.02 -10.63 -15.12
CA PRO A 80 -3.54 -9.54 -15.94
C PRO A 80 -3.02 -8.20 -15.43
N VAL A 81 -2.60 -7.33 -16.37
CA VAL A 81 -2.10 -5.99 -16.06
C VAL A 81 -2.94 -4.96 -16.81
N LEU A 82 -3.60 -4.08 -16.06
CA LEU A 82 -4.32 -2.93 -16.56
C LEU A 82 -3.44 -1.69 -16.44
N LEU A 83 -3.13 -1.06 -17.57
CA LEU A 83 -2.37 0.18 -17.65
C LEU A 83 -3.32 1.32 -17.96
N THR A 84 -3.33 2.35 -17.14
CA THR A 84 -4.18 3.52 -17.32
C THR A 84 -3.40 4.80 -17.15
N ARG A 85 -3.97 5.90 -17.63
CA ARG A 85 -3.47 7.24 -17.40
C ARG A 85 -4.58 8.10 -16.81
N ARG A 86 -4.28 8.81 -15.71
CA ARG A 86 -5.28 9.64 -15.02
C ARG A 86 -4.84 11.10 -14.97
N LEU A 87 -5.37 11.90 -15.90
CA LEU A 87 -5.13 13.33 -16.01
C LEU A 87 -6.47 14.08 -16.17
N PRO A 88 -6.59 15.34 -15.75
CA PRO A 88 -5.58 16.09 -15.00
C PRO A 88 -5.39 15.52 -13.57
N ARG A 89 -4.25 15.85 -12.95
CA ARG A 89 -3.96 15.47 -11.56
C ARG A 89 -4.88 16.23 -10.61
N ARG A 90 -5.29 15.55 -9.53
CA ARG A 90 -6.11 16.13 -8.44
C ARG A 90 -5.62 15.67 -7.06
N GLY A 91 -4.32 15.34 -6.97
CA GLY A 91 -3.70 14.83 -5.76
C GLY A 91 -3.72 13.31 -5.63
N LEU A 92 -2.97 12.79 -4.65
CA LEU A 92 -2.75 11.36 -4.50
C LEU A 92 -4.00 10.63 -3.97
N ALA A 93 -4.81 11.27 -3.13
CA ALA A 93 -6.08 10.69 -2.65
C ALA A 93 -7.04 10.38 -3.82
N GLU A 94 -7.21 11.32 -4.77
CA GLU A 94 -8.02 11.07 -5.98
C GLU A 94 -7.43 9.95 -6.84
N HIS A 95 -6.11 9.90 -6.95
CA HIS A 95 -5.44 8.87 -7.71
C HIS A 95 -5.66 7.47 -7.11
N ARG A 96 -5.61 7.33 -5.78
CA ARG A 96 -5.95 6.08 -5.08
C ARG A 96 -7.44 5.74 -5.18
N ALA A 97 -8.35 6.72 -5.08
CA ALA A 97 -9.78 6.52 -5.32
C ALA A 97 -10.05 6.01 -6.75
N TYR A 98 -9.39 6.60 -7.74
CA TYR A 98 -9.47 6.14 -9.12
C TYR A 98 -8.95 4.70 -9.28
N LEU A 99 -7.79 4.37 -8.73
CA LEU A 99 -7.24 3.01 -8.76
C LEU A 99 -8.20 2.00 -8.12
N LEU A 100 -8.74 2.32 -6.93
CA LEU A 100 -9.72 1.48 -6.23
C LEU A 100 -10.97 1.22 -7.08
N SER A 101 -11.44 2.24 -7.83
CA SER A 101 -12.58 2.11 -8.74
C SER A 101 -12.33 1.17 -9.93
N ARG A 102 -11.07 0.84 -10.22
CA ARG A 102 -10.67 -0.07 -11.31
C ARG A 102 -10.58 -1.52 -10.86
N SER A 103 -10.70 -1.80 -9.58
CA SER A 103 -10.67 -3.14 -9.03
C SER A 103 -12.06 -3.64 -8.64
N ALA A 104 -12.30 -4.92 -8.89
CA ALA A 104 -13.46 -5.67 -8.37
C ALA A 104 -13.00 -6.88 -7.52
N ALA A 105 -11.72 -6.92 -7.11
CA ALA A 105 -11.18 -7.99 -6.28
C ALA A 105 -11.73 -7.94 -4.85
N ASP A 106 -11.64 -9.06 -4.13
CA ASP A 106 -12.03 -9.13 -2.72
C ASP A 106 -11.07 -8.35 -1.82
N ALA A 107 -9.77 -8.34 -2.18
CA ALA A 107 -8.72 -7.59 -1.50
C ALA A 107 -7.94 -6.72 -2.48
N VAL A 108 -7.43 -5.58 -2.01
CA VAL A 108 -6.61 -4.67 -2.80
C VAL A 108 -5.34 -4.31 -2.04
N LEU A 109 -4.18 -4.50 -2.69
CA LEU A 109 -2.90 -4.04 -2.20
C LEU A 109 -2.62 -2.64 -2.76
N CYS A 110 -2.62 -1.63 -1.91
CA CYS A 110 -2.04 -0.33 -2.26
C CYS A 110 -0.52 -0.44 -2.12
N LEU A 111 0.19 -0.33 -3.24
CA LEU A 111 1.64 -0.47 -3.32
C LEU A 111 2.23 0.76 -4.00
N ASP A 112 3.23 1.38 -3.38
CA ASP A 112 3.93 2.49 -3.99
C ASP A 112 4.87 2.02 -5.12
N ASP A 113 5.16 2.91 -6.07
CA ASP A 113 5.92 2.58 -7.29
C ASP A 113 7.43 2.43 -7.06
N ASP A 114 7.90 2.65 -5.84
CA ASP A 114 9.28 2.53 -5.38
C ASP A 114 9.47 1.50 -4.25
N VAL A 115 8.59 0.49 -4.20
CA VAL A 115 8.66 -0.61 -3.23
C VAL A 115 8.92 -1.94 -3.93
N TRP A 116 10.02 -2.60 -3.58
CA TRP A 116 10.32 -3.96 -4.01
C TRP A 116 9.88 -4.98 -2.96
N LEU A 117 9.23 -6.06 -3.42
CA LEU A 117 8.72 -7.13 -2.55
C LEU A 117 9.52 -8.42 -2.73
N GLU A 118 9.96 -9.01 -1.62
CA GLU A 118 10.53 -10.36 -1.61
C GLU A 118 9.55 -11.43 -2.08
N PRO A 119 10.04 -12.54 -2.67
CA PRO A 119 9.21 -13.71 -2.96
C PRO A 119 8.44 -14.19 -1.72
N GLY A 120 7.14 -14.50 -1.87
CA GLY A 120 6.28 -14.96 -0.78
C GLY A 120 5.64 -13.86 0.07
N THR A 121 6.00 -12.58 -0.13
CA THR A 121 5.42 -11.46 0.63
C THR A 121 3.91 -11.34 0.41
N LEU A 122 3.43 -11.45 -0.83
CA LEU A 122 1.98 -11.41 -1.12
C LEU A 122 1.24 -12.57 -0.46
N THR A 123 1.81 -13.78 -0.49
CA THR A 123 1.22 -14.97 0.16
C THR A 123 1.06 -14.72 1.66
N ARG A 124 2.08 -14.18 2.32
CA ARG A 124 2.05 -13.85 3.74
C ARG A 124 0.96 -12.83 4.07
N LEU A 125 0.88 -11.73 3.30
CA LEU A 125 -0.15 -10.71 3.49
C LEU A 125 -1.57 -11.25 3.30
N VAL A 126 -1.81 -12.02 2.24
CA VAL A 126 -3.14 -12.62 1.97
C VAL A 126 -3.53 -13.59 3.08
N THR A 127 -2.59 -14.43 3.53
CA THR A 127 -2.82 -15.35 4.64
C THR A 127 -3.14 -14.59 5.92
N ALA A 128 -2.34 -13.57 6.26
CA ALA A 128 -2.56 -12.76 7.46
C ALA A 128 -3.91 -12.04 7.43
N LEU A 129 -4.29 -11.41 6.31
CA LEU A 129 -5.58 -10.74 6.19
C LEU A 129 -6.75 -11.70 6.40
N HIS A 130 -6.66 -12.90 5.81
CA HIS A 130 -7.69 -13.93 5.95
C HIS A 130 -7.79 -14.46 7.39
N GLU A 131 -6.68 -14.78 8.04
CA GLU A 131 -6.67 -15.35 9.39
C GLU A 131 -7.06 -14.33 10.44
N LEU A 132 -6.59 -13.08 10.31
CA LEU A 132 -6.91 -12.00 11.25
C LEU A 132 -8.33 -11.47 11.06
N GLY A 133 -8.87 -11.49 9.85
CA GLY A 133 -10.21 -11.01 9.54
C GLY A 133 -10.43 -9.52 9.83
N CYS A 134 -9.37 -8.70 9.87
CA CYS A 134 -9.42 -7.26 10.11
C CYS A 134 -9.61 -6.46 8.80
N GLY A 135 -9.58 -5.13 8.89
CA GLY A 135 -9.80 -4.25 7.75
C GLY A 135 -8.60 -4.16 6.81
N PHE A 136 -7.40 -4.22 7.35
CA PHE A 136 -6.16 -4.26 6.56
C PHE A 136 -5.02 -4.96 7.30
N VAL A 137 -4.06 -5.41 6.52
CA VAL A 137 -2.72 -5.76 6.99
C VAL A 137 -1.68 -5.06 6.11
N GLY A 138 -0.50 -4.80 6.65
CA GLY A 138 0.53 -4.16 5.85
C GLY A 138 1.94 -4.49 6.31
N ASN A 139 2.88 -4.20 5.43
CA ASN A 139 4.29 -4.39 5.67
C ASN A 139 5.00 -3.03 5.77
N ALA A 140 5.79 -2.85 6.81
CA ALA A 140 6.69 -1.71 6.86
C ALA A 140 7.67 -1.77 5.69
N VAL A 141 7.83 -0.65 5.01
CA VAL A 141 8.77 -0.54 3.90
C VAL A 141 10.12 -0.09 4.44
N HIS A 142 11.11 -1.00 4.39
CA HIS A 142 12.43 -0.74 4.97
C HIS A 142 13.33 0.04 4.01
N GLY A 143 13.96 1.10 4.53
CA GLY A 143 15.09 1.74 3.87
C GLY A 143 16.40 1.02 4.24
N LEU A 144 17.02 0.33 3.28
CA LEU A 144 18.22 -0.48 3.55
C LEU A 144 19.49 0.36 3.84
N SER A 145 19.50 1.64 3.50
CA SER A 145 20.58 2.56 3.89
C SER A 145 20.60 2.85 5.40
N TYR A 146 19.51 2.48 6.12
CA TYR A 146 19.36 2.68 7.56
C TYR A 146 19.59 1.41 8.39
N THR A 147 20.18 0.35 7.84
CA THR A 147 20.43 -0.90 8.56
C THR A 147 21.35 -0.74 9.78
N ASP A 148 22.25 0.22 9.73
CA ASP A 148 23.16 0.52 10.85
C ASP A 148 22.59 1.58 11.83
N ASP A 149 21.41 2.16 11.52
CA ASP A 149 20.76 3.19 12.34
C ASP A 149 19.74 2.55 13.28
N VAL A 150 20.23 2.02 14.40
CA VAL A 150 19.40 1.37 15.43
C VAL A 150 18.77 2.42 16.34
N ARG A 151 17.43 2.43 16.44
CA ARG A 151 16.63 3.40 17.20
C ARG A 151 15.84 2.75 18.34
N PRO A 152 16.47 2.44 19.51
CA PRO A 152 15.81 1.71 20.59
C PRO A 152 14.54 2.36 21.11
N ASP A 153 14.45 3.69 21.08
CA ASP A 153 13.25 4.42 21.52
C ASP A 153 12.06 4.18 20.60
N ALA A 154 12.27 4.07 19.29
CA ALA A 154 11.23 3.69 18.35
C ALA A 154 10.78 2.23 18.56
N HIS A 155 11.71 1.32 18.89
CA HIS A 155 11.39 -0.09 19.13
C HIS A 155 10.46 -0.30 20.32
N ARG A 156 10.38 0.63 21.29
CA ARG A 156 9.44 0.55 22.44
C ARG A 156 7.98 0.62 22.02
N HIS A 157 7.70 1.12 20.83
CA HIS A 157 6.35 1.20 20.28
C HIS A 157 5.91 -0.08 19.55
N TYR A 158 6.76 -1.11 19.50
CA TYR A 158 6.38 -2.42 18.98
C TYR A 158 5.53 -3.16 20.02
N GLU A 159 4.33 -3.54 19.60
CA GLU A 159 3.38 -4.29 20.42
C GLU A 159 2.67 -5.33 19.54
N GLU A 160 2.78 -6.62 19.89
CA GLU A 160 2.09 -7.69 19.16
C GLU A 160 0.60 -7.73 19.49
N TRP A 161 -0.20 -8.11 18.50
CA TRP A 161 -1.57 -8.50 18.77
C TRP A 161 -1.60 -9.87 19.45
N PRO A 162 -2.30 -10.01 20.61
CA PRO A 162 -2.43 -11.32 21.28
C PRO A 162 -3.38 -12.27 20.55
N GLY A 163 -4.13 -11.75 19.59
CA GLY A 163 -5.14 -12.48 18.82
C GLY A 163 -5.52 -11.68 17.57
N ARG A 164 -6.79 -11.68 17.22
CA ARG A 164 -7.30 -10.87 16.11
C ARG A 164 -7.27 -9.39 16.46
N PRO A 165 -6.88 -8.52 15.50
CA PRO A 165 -6.97 -7.08 15.68
C PRO A 165 -8.40 -6.64 15.96
N GLU A 166 -8.55 -5.77 16.95
CA GLU A 166 -9.81 -5.13 17.30
C GLU A 166 -9.86 -3.71 16.74
N PRO A 167 -11.05 -3.13 16.54
CA PRO A 167 -11.19 -1.71 16.20
C PRO A 167 -10.53 -0.81 17.24
N GLU A 168 -9.71 0.14 16.75
CA GLU A 168 -9.03 1.13 17.59
C GLU A 168 -9.26 2.55 17.03
N ARG A 169 -9.71 3.47 17.90
CA ARG A 169 -9.83 4.89 17.57
C ARG A 169 -8.54 5.63 17.89
N ILE A 170 -7.68 5.77 16.91
CA ILE A 170 -6.38 6.45 17.05
C ILE A 170 -6.51 7.92 16.64
N ARG A 171 -5.95 8.82 17.45
CA ARG A 171 -5.98 10.27 17.22
C ARG A 171 -4.62 10.89 17.54
N PRO A 172 -4.26 12.02 16.93
CA PRO A 172 -3.07 12.77 17.29
C PRO A 172 -3.02 13.06 18.79
N GLY A 173 -1.86 12.86 19.39
CA GLY A 173 -1.65 13.07 20.83
C GLY A 173 -2.00 11.88 21.73
N THR A 174 -2.62 10.80 21.20
CA THR A 174 -2.81 9.57 21.97
C THR A 174 -1.52 8.73 21.99
N PRO A 175 -1.32 7.86 22.99
CA PRO A 175 -0.16 6.97 23.02
C PRO A 175 -0.05 6.10 21.76
N GLU A 176 -1.16 5.62 21.23
CA GLU A 176 -1.25 4.78 20.05
C GLU A 176 -0.72 5.49 18.80
N TRP A 177 -0.85 6.83 18.72
CA TRP A 177 -0.33 7.63 17.61
C TRP A 177 1.18 7.45 17.43
N HIS A 178 1.91 7.29 18.53
CA HIS A 178 3.36 7.14 18.51
C HIS A 178 3.85 5.82 17.93
N ARG A 179 2.95 4.82 17.75
CA ARG A 179 3.28 3.56 17.07
C ARG A 179 3.80 3.79 15.64
N ALA A 180 3.43 4.90 14.99
CA ALA A 180 3.93 5.24 13.67
C ALA A 180 5.47 5.33 13.60
N SER A 181 6.13 5.70 14.69
CA SER A 181 7.59 5.85 14.73
C SER A 181 8.34 4.54 14.43
N ILE A 182 7.71 3.37 14.71
CA ILE A 182 8.32 2.06 14.44
C ILE A 182 8.52 1.79 12.94
N HIS A 183 7.74 2.46 12.09
CA HIS A 183 7.80 2.29 10.63
C HIS A 183 8.90 3.11 9.94
N SER A 184 9.64 3.95 10.70
CA SER A 184 10.74 4.73 10.15
C SER A 184 12.02 3.90 9.99
N ALA A 185 12.88 4.28 9.04
CA ALA A 185 14.20 3.68 8.81
C ALA A 185 14.14 2.14 8.61
N ALA A 186 14.91 1.38 9.38
CA ALA A 186 14.94 -0.08 9.38
C ALA A 186 14.48 -0.69 10.71
N ASN A 187 13.69 0.05 11.51
CA ASN A 187 13.33 -0.39 12.87
C ASN A 187 12.69 -1.78 12.91
N LEU A 188 11.74 -2.06 12.00
CA LEU A 188 11.06 -3.35 12.00
C LEU A 188 11.90 -4.49 11.41
N LEU A 189 12.97 -4.18 10.66
CA LEU A 189 14.01 -5.15 10.33
C LEU A 189 14.76 -5.56 11.60
N HIS A 190 15.25 -4.60 12.39
CA HIS A 190 15.92 -4.86 13.66
C HIS A 190 15.02 -5.61 14.66
N VAL A 191 13.74 -5.26 14.74
CA VAL A 191 12.78 -6.00 15.58
C VAL A 191 12.63 -7.44 15.09
N THR A 192 12.53 -7.66 13.79
CA THR A 192 12.44 -9.00 13.20
C THR A 192 13.66 -9.85 13.51
N GLU A 193 14.86 -9.29 13.35
CA GLU A 193 16.11 -9.97 13.67
C GLU A 193 16.17 -10.35 15.15
N LYS A 194 15.79 -9.44 16.05
CA LYS A 194 15.75 -9.69 17.49
C LYS A 194 14.73 -10.77 17.87
N LEU A 195 13.58 -10.84 17.22
CA LEU A 195 12.54 -11.83 17.49
C LEU A 195 12.88 -13.21 16.93
N GLY A 196 13.69 -13.29 15.85
CA GLY A 196 14.13 -14.51 15.21
C GLY A 196 12.98 -15.47 14.83
N PRO A 197 11.91 -15.02 14.10
CA PRO A 197 10.81 -15.90 13.80
C PRO A 197 11.26 -17.06 12.92
N PRO A 198 10.73 -18.28 13.14
CA PRO A 198 11.02 -19.41 12.26
C PRO A 198 10.68 -19.11 10.80
N ALA A 199 11.40 -19.75 9.88
CA ALA A 199 11.11 -19.61 8.44
C ALA A 199 9.63 -19.93 8.14
N GLY A 200 8.97 -19.04 7.39
CA GLY A 200 7.54 -19.16 7.04
C GLY A 200 6.56 -18.73 8.15
N ALA A 201 7.03 -18.46 9.38
CA ALA A 201 6.17 -17.90 10.41
C ALA A 201 5.99 -16.38 10.20
N TRP A 202 4.84 -15.88 10.66
CA TRP A 202 4.55 -14.44 10.67
C TRP A 202 3.94 -14.02 12.01
N ARG A 203 4.02 -12.72 12.30
CA ARG A 203 3.47 -12.11 13.51
C ARG A 203 2.67 -10.87 13.15
N ALA A 204 1.56 -10.65 13.84
CA ALA A 204 0.78 -9.43 13.74
C ALA A 204 1.15 -8.46 14.85
N TYR A 205 1.32 -7.18 14.53
CA TYR A 205 1.59 -6.15 15.51
C TYR A 205 0.68 -4.93 15.32
N LYS A 206 0.50 -4.17 16.42
CA LYS A 206 -0.35 -2.98 16.44
C LYS A 206 0.29 -1.83 15.68
N VAL A 207 -0.52 -1.10 14.94
CA VAL A 207 -0.08 0.02 14.10
C VAL A 207 -0.95 1.24 14.30
N SER A 208 -0.42 2.42 13.97
CA SER A 208 -1.23 3.62 13.72
C SER A 208 -1.56 3.71 12.24
N TRP A 209 -0.55 3.55 11.40
CA TRP A 209 -0.65 3.42 9.93
C TRP A 209 0.64 2.83 9.38
N ILE A 210 0.60 2.45 8.11
CA ILE A 210 1.71 1.87 7.37
C ILE A 210 1.78 2.58 6.01
N GLY A 211 2.95 3.08 5.62
CA GLY A 211 3.18 3.66 4.30
C GLY A 211 3.58 2.61 3.26
N GLY A 212 3.20 2.83 2.01
CA GLY A 212 3.78 2.18 0.83
C GLY A 212 3.37 0.73 0.52
N CYS A 213 2.90 -0.07 1.49
CA CYS A 213 2.54 -1.48 1.25
C CYS A 213 1.42 -1.95 2.19
N VAL A 214 0.16 -1.76 1.79
CA VAL A 214 -1.02 -2.08 2.61
C VAL A 214 -2.06 -2.87 1.83
N LEU A 215 -2.37 -4.06 2.31
CA LEU A 215 -3.42 -4.94 1.79
C LEU A 215 -4.71 -4.75 2.57
N TYR A 216 -5.75 -4.29 1.90
CA TYR A 216 -7.08 -4.09 2.48
C TYR A 216 -8.04 -5.21 2.08
N ASP A 217 -8.93 -5.59 3.01
CA ASP A 217 -10.24 -6.12 2.65
C ASP A 217 -11.00 -5.01 1.92
N ARG A 218 -11.27 -5.20 0.63
CA ARG A 218 -11.85 -4.14 -0.20
C ARG A 218 -13.23 -3.69 0.28
N ALA A 219 -14.06 -4.62 0.75
CA ALA A 219 -15.39 -4.29 1.24
C ALA A 219 -15.31 -3.41 2.50
N LYS A 220 -14.40 -3.74 3.43
CA LYS A 220 -14.18 -2.96 4.64
C LYS A 220 -13.53 -1.61 4.39
N LEU A 221 -12.63 -1.52 3.40
CA LEU A 221 -12.09 -0.23 2.97
C LEU A 221 -13.20 0.67 2.43
N ILE A 222 -14.09 0.14 1.59
CA ILE A 222 -15.24 0.91 1.04
C ILE A 222 -16.22 1.28 2.14
N ASP A 223 -16.55 0.37 3.07
CA ASP A 223 -17.42 0.64 4.21
C ASP A 223 -16.86 1.76 5.11
N ALA A 224 -15.54 1.85 5.24
CA ALA A 224 -14.87 2.93 5.97
C ALA A 224 -14.77 4.25 5.17
N GLY A 225 -15.31 4.32 3.94
CA GLY A 225 -15.31 5.50 3.07
C GLY A 225 -14.19 5.53 2.03
N GLY A 226 -13.32 4.52 2.00
CA GLY A 226 -12.25 4.40 1.00
C GLY A 226 -11.35 5.64 0.96
N PHE A 227 -11.19 6.20 -0.23
CA PHE A 227 -10.49 7.45 -0.47
C PHE A 227 -11.43 8.58 -0.93
N ASP A 228 -12.75 8.47 -0.68
CA ASP A 228 -13.76 9.43 -1.19
C ASP A 228 -13.62 10.83 -0.59
N PHE A 229 -12.91 10.95 0.51
CA PHE A 229 -12.52 12.23 1.11
C PHE A 229 -11.63 13.10 0.18
N TRP A 230 -11.12 12.55 -0.92
CA TRP A 230 -10.30 13.30 -1.88
C TRP A 230 -11.00 14.56 -2.40
N ALA A 231 -12.34 14.53 -2.51
CA ALA A 231 -13.12 15.66 -3.00
C ALA A 231 -13.04 16.91 -2.10
N ARG A 232 -12.60 16.75 -0.85
CA ARG A 232 -12.44 17.81 0.16
C ARG A 232 -11.00 18.32 0.28
N LEU A 233 -10.06 17.66 -0.42
CA LEU A 233 -8.64 18.00 -0.35
C LEU A 233 -8.20 18.87 -1.52
N PRO A 234 -7.28 19.80 -1.30
CA PRO A 234 -6.58 20.47 -2.40
C PRO A 234 -5.73 19.45 -3.17
N GLU A 235 -5.28 19.79 -4.38
CA GLU A 235 -4.37 18.94 -5.14
C GLU A 235 -3.07 18.62 -4.37
N ARG A 236 -2.59 19.57 -3.58
CA ARG A 236 -1.35 19.48 -2.81
C ARG A 236 -1.64 19.03 -1.39
N HIS A 237 -1.58 17.76 -1.16
CA HIS A 237 -1.76 17.12 0.15
C HIS A 237 -0.87 15.90 0.29
N GLN A 238 -0.73 15.45 1.54
CA GLN A 238 -0.11 14.19 1.93
C GLN A 238 -0.96 13.47 2.98
N GLY A 239 -0.57 12.23 3.35
CA GLY A 239 -1.22 11.48 4.44
C GLY A 239 -2.61 10.96 4.08
N GLU A 240 -2.92 10.76 2.80
CA GLU A 240 -4.18 10.16 2.34
C GLU A 240 -4.29 8.69 2.74
N ASP A 241 -3.16 7.99 2.78
CA ASP A 241 -3.07 6.61 3.27
C ASP A 241 -3.30 6.55 4.78
N VAL A 242 -2.78 7.51 5.54
CA VAL A 242 -3.04 7.67 6.98
C VAL A 242 -4.54 7.88 7.22
N ALA A 243 -5.16 8.82 6.51
CA ALA A 243 -6.59 9.11 6.67
C ALA A 243 -7.47 7.88 6.41
N ALA A 244 -7.22 7.16 5.32
CA ALA A 244 -7.95 5.95 4.98
C ALA A 244 -7.74 4.84 6.03
N GLN A 245 -6.50 4.62 6.48
CA GLN A 245 -6.19 3.61 7.48
C GLN A 245 -6.81 3.91 8.84
N LEU A 246 -6.79 5.16 9.30
CA LEU A 246 -7.45 5.54 10.56
C LEU A 246 -8.96 5.26 10.53
N ALA A 247 -9.62 5.53 9.40
CA ALA A 247 -11.04 5.21 9.23
C ALA A 247 -11.31 3.69 9.25
N VAL A 248 -10.45 2.90 8.61
CA VAL A 248 -10.55 1.44 8.62
C VAL A 248 -10.22 0.87 10.01
N LEU A 249 -9.19 1.37 10.69
CA LEU A 249 -8.83 0.96 12.06
C LEU A 249 -9.99 1.15 13.02
N GLU A 250 -10.65 2.29 12.97
CA GLU A 250 -11.76 2.62 13.87
C GLU A 250 -12.97 1.69 13.69
N ARG A 251 -13.19 1.13 12.50
CA ARG A 251 -14.35 0.26 12.20
C ARG A 251 -14.01 -1.23 12.18
N HIS A 252 -12.83 -1.59 11.71
CA HIS A 252 -12.51 -2.97 11.34
C HIS A 252 -11.18 -3.48 11.88
N GLY A 253 -10.42 -2.62 12.59
CA GLY A 253 -9.07 -2.96 13.04
C GLY A 253 -8.08 -3.12 11.88
N GLY A 254 -6.81 -3.26 12.24
CA GLY A 254 -5.71 -3.44 11.30
C GLY A 254 -4.45 -3.92 11.99
N ALA A 255 -3.48 -4.40 11.22
CA ALA A 255 -2.22 -4.88 11.76
C ALA A 255 -1.05 -4.67 10.80
N GLY A 256 0.14 -4.50 11.36
CA GLY A 256 1.38 -4.74 10.64
C GLY A 256 1.74 -6.22 10.67
N VAL A 257 2.51 -6.68 9.68
CA VAL A 257 2.95 -8.08 9.57
C VAL A 257 4.47 -8.16 9.52
N LEU A 258 5.05 -9.07 10.33
CA LEU A 258 6.48 -9.41 10.34
C LEU A 258 6.70 -10.89 9.97
N PRO A 259 7.81 -11.21 9.28
CA PRO A 259 8.75 -10.29 8.64
C PRO A 259 8.09 -9.52 7.50
N SER A 260 8.57 -8.30 7.22
CA SER A 260 7.97 -7.46 6.19
C SER A 260 8.20 -8.02 4.77
N GLY A 261 9.44 -8.10 4.34
CA GLY A 261 9.81 -8.42 2.95
C GLY A 261 9.45 -7.30 1.96
N ALA A 262 9.25 -6.08 2.42
CA ALA A 262 9.04 -4.89 1.60
C ALA A 262 10.19 -3.90 1.80
N TYR A 263 10.80 -3.44 0.69
CA TYR A 263 11.97 -2.57 0.71
C TYR A 263 11.76 -1.34 -0.13
N HIS A 264 12.09 -0.19 0.44
CA HIS A 264 12.01 1.10 -0.24
C HIS A 264 13.22 1.32 -1.13
N LEU A 265 13.03 1.82 -2.34
CA LEU A 265 14.14 2.15 -3.26
C LEU A 265 14.84 3.46 -2.87
N GLU A 266 14.32 4.17 -1.87
CA GLU A 266 14.86 5.42 -1.34
C GLU A 266 15.03 6.51 -2.40
N SER A 267 14.21 6.45 -3.44
CA SER A 267 14.17 7.46 -4.49
C SER A 267 13.59 8.79 -3.96
N PRO A 268 13.99 9.93 -4.52
CA PRO A 268 13.41 11.21 -4.15
C PRO A 268 11.88 11.21 -4.31
N THR A 269 11.18 11.84 -3.34
CA THR A 269 9.71 11.93 -3.39
C THR A 269 9.24 12.73 -4.60
N THR A 270 8.14 12.30 -5.23
CA THR A 270 7.44 13.07 -6.28
C THR A 270 6.42 14.06 -5.70
N VAL A 271 6.10 13.95 -4.40
CA VAL A 271 5.23 14.87 -3.69
C VAL A 271 6.09 15.90 -2.97
N THR A 272 6.43 16.98 -3.67
CA THR A 272 7.33 18.04 -3.16
C THR A 272 6.61 19.10 -2.32
N GLU A 273 5.31 19.24 -2.51
CA GLU A 273 4.46 20.23 -1.86
C GLU A 273 3.45 19.49 -0.98
N ARG A 274 3.51 19.76 0.34
CA ARG A 274 2.79 19.03 1.37
C ARG A 274 2.05 20.02 2.30
N ASP A 275 1.23 20.87 1.68
CA ASP A 275 0.60 22.00 2.37
C ASP A 275 -0.50 21.56 3.34
N VAL A 276 -1.11 20.40 3.10
CA VAL A 276 -2.26 19.90 3.87
C VAL A 276 -2.08 18.42 4.21
N GLU A 277 -2.25 18.10 5.48
CA GLU A 277 -2.38 16.73 5.96
C GLU A 277 -3.82 16.24 5.77
N ALA A 278 -4.02 15.21 4.94
CA ALA A 278 -5.35 14.70 4.63
C ALA A 278 -6.11 14.22 5.87
N TRP A 279 -5.41 13.60 6.81
CA TRP A 279 -6.02 13.12 8.06
C TRP A 279 -6.52 14.27 8.96
N GLU A 280 -5.90 15.45 8.95
CA GLU A 280 -6.39 16.62 9.70
C GLU A 280 -7.75 17.07 9.17
N VAL A 281 -7.90 17.16 7.84
CA VAL A 281 -9.17 17.52 7.21
C VAL A 281 -10.27 16.51 7.51
N VAL A 282 -9.93 15.20 7.44
CA VAL A 282 -10.90 14.12 7.68
C VAL A 282 -11.32 14.04 9.15
N LEU A 283 -10.38 14.22 10.10
CA LEU A 283 -10.66 14.10 11.53
C LEU A 283 -11.36 15.34 12.11
N SER A 284 -11.11 16.55 11.56
CA SER A 284 -11.73 17.77 12.08
C SER A 284 -13.25 17.79 11.96
N GLU A 285 -13.82 17.15 10.94
CA GLU A 285 -15.27 17.08 10.72
C GLU A 285 -15.95 16.03 11.60
N SER A 286 -15.25 14.96 11.95
CA SER A 286 -15.77 13.93 12.89
C SER A 286 -16.03 14.49 14.32
N THR A 287 -15.47 15.65 14.64
CA THR A 287 -15.69 16.36 15.91
C THR A 287 -16.83 17.39 15.86
N ALA A 288 -17.32 17.75 14.67
CA ALA A 288 -18.39 18.74 14.49
C ALA A 288 -19.81 18.11 14.43
N GLU A 289 -19.91 16.80 14.35
CA GLU A 289 -21.20 16.06 14.29
C GLU A 289 -21.63 15.40 15.63
N VAL A 290 -20.99 15.78 16.76
CA VAL A 290 -21.37 15.27 18.11
C VAL A 290 -22.01 16.36 18.96
#